data_6e26187a9ee54c499f013e2785cb334b
#
_entry.id   6e26187a9ee54c499f013e2785cb334b
#
_cell.length_a   1.000
_cell.length_b   1.000
_cell.length_c   1.000
_cell.angle_alpha   90.00
_cell.angle_beta   90.00
_cell.angle_gamma   90.00
#
_symmetry.space_group_name_H-M   'P 1'
#
loop_
_entity.id
_entity.type
_entity.pdbx_description
1 polymer ?
#
loop_
_entity_poly.entity_id
_entity_poly.type
_entity_poly.pdbx_seq_one_letter_code
_entity_poly.pdbx_strand_id
1 'polypeptide(L)'
;MKKLSLAFLLFIAIFSVSCGGIKNTIKNIDDSAPTPMLKKDNSFVLTEVSDDSKYGYDSDYPINIYYRTTSNDTINQERFLKALAGPNGEKLFYRKVESCCPFPTKRSEVGAGFLDVYQLHWVGCKKPLLLYFNIYEKGKLMVPKGLTAKKDE
;
A
#
# COMPACT_ATOMS: atom_id res chain seq x y z
N MET A 1 -38.52 -35.42 -27.63
CA MET A 1 -38.26 -35.14 -26.18
C MET A 1 -36.83 -35.38 -25.74
N LYS A 2 -36.10 -36.40 -26.23
CA LYS A 2 -34.68 -36.68 -25.87
C LYS A 2 -33.67 -35.59 -26.32
N LYS A 3 -33.92 -34.91 -27.45
CA LYS A 3 -33.02 -33.87 -27.97
C LYS A 3 -33.08 -32.55 -27.20
N LEU A 4 -34.21 -32.23 -26.58
CA LEU A 4 -34.37 -31.02 -25.78
C LEU A 4 -33.65 -31.11 -24.41
N SER A 5 -33.60 -32.32 -23.84
CA SER A 5 -32.91 -32.61 -22.59
C SER A 5 -31.39 -32.48 -22.69
N LEU A 6 -30.82 -32.86 -23.85
CA LEU A 6 -29.36 -32.76 -24.07
C LEU A 6 -28.90 -31.33 -24.25
N ALA A 7 -29.70 -30.48 -24.92
CA ALA A 7 -29.44 -29.06 -25.09
C ALA A 7 -29.50 -28.29 -23.76
N PHE A 8 -30.43 -28.68 -22.86
CA PHE A 8 -30.52 -28.08 -21.52
C PHE A 8 -29.39 -28.45 -20.61
N LEU A 9 -28.87 -29.70 -20.69
CA LEU A 9 -27.68 -30.15 -19.96
C LEU A 9 -26.38 -29.45 -20.44
N LEU A 10 -26.28 -29.18 -21.75
CA LEU A 10 -25.15 -28.46 -22.32
C LEU A 10 -25.12 -26.98 -21.89
N PHE A 11 -26.31 -26.37 -21.72
CA PHE A 11 -26.43 -24.97 -21.29
C PHE A 11 -26.05 -24.76 -19.81
N ILE A 12 -26.29 -25.75 -18.95
CA ILE A 12 -25.92 -25.70 -17.51
C ILE A 12 -24.40 -25.84 -17.33
N ALA A 13 -23.70 -26.57 -18.23
CA ALA A 13 -22.25 -26.76 -18.15
C ALA A 13 -21.43 -25.50 -18.46
N ILE A 14 -22.03 -24.48 -19.13
CA ILE A 14 -21.33 -23.25 -19.51
C ILE A 14 -21.29 -22.21 -18.38
N PHE A 15 -22.14 -22.34 -17.36
CA PHE A 15 -22.20 -21.39 -16.22
C PHE A 15 -21.22 -21.74 -15.08
N SER A 16 -20.44 -22.80 -15.18
CA SER A 16 -19.41 -23.12 -14.20
C SER A 16 -18.06 -22.43 -14.46
N VAL A 17 -18.04 -21.30 -15.18
CA VAL A 17 -16.80 -20.50 -15.34
C VAL A 17 -16.56 -19.71 -14.07
N SER A 18 -15.84 -20.35 -13.17
CA SER A 18 -14.73 -19.81 -12.42
C SER A 18 -14.85 -18.35 -11.98
N CYS A 19 -15.37 -18.14 -10.79
CA CYS A 19 -14.91 -17.02 -9.96
C CYS A 19 -13.40 -17.24 -9.67
N GLY A 20 -12.54 -16.76 -10.55
CA GLY A 20 -11.11 -16.63 -10.28
C GLY A 20 -10.97 -15.63 -9.12
N GLY A 21 -10.75 -16.13 -7.91
CA GLY A 21 -10.53 -15.27 -6.75
C GLY A 21 -9.40 -14.28 -7.02
N ILE A 22 -9.52 -13.06 -6.53
CA ILE A 22 -8.47 -12.03 -6.59
C ILE A 22 -7.21 -12.64 -5.96
N LYS A 23 -6.11 -12.73 -6.73
CA LYS A 23 -4.83 -13.23 -6.22
C LYS A 23 -4.17 -12.14 -5.41
N ASN A 24 -3.60 -12.50 -4.26
CA ASN A 24 -2.77 -11.57 -3.51
C ASN A 24 -1.43 -11.41 -4.25
N THR A 25 -1.17 -10.21 -4.75
CA THR A 25 0.08 -9.84 -5.41
C THR A 25 1.01 -9.06 -4.49
N ILE A 26 0.50 -8.59 -3.33
CA ILE A 26 1.25 -7.78 -2.39
C ILE A 26 2.51 -8.52 -1.92
N LYS A 27 3.63 -7.88 -2.07
CA LYS A 27 4.96 -8.30 -1.62
C LYS A 27 5.34 -7.59 -0.34
N ASN A 28 6.53 -7.87 0.19
CA ASN A 28 7.13 -7.21 1.36
C ASN A 28 6.22 -7.16 2.62
N ILE A 29 5.27 -8.09 2.75
CA ILE A 29 4.52 -8.29 3.99
C ILE A 29 5.45 -8.97 5.00
N ASP A 30 5.55 -8.39 6.19
CA ASP A 30 6.34 -8.93 7.31
C ASP A 30 5.63 -8.62 8.64
N ASP A 31 4.90 -9.60 9.15
CA ASP A 31 4.19 -9.47 10.43
C ASP A 31 5.15 -9.38 11.63
N SER A 32 6.39 -9.81 11.45
CA SER A 32 7.44 -9.75 12.48
C SER A 32 8.18 -8.39 12.52
N ALA A 33 7.97 -7.54 11.51
CA ALA A 33 8.62 -6.22 11.45
C ALA A 33 8.43 -5.45 12.77
N PRO A 34 9.47 -4.79 13.30
CA PRO A 34 9.34 -4.03 14.53
C PRO A 34 8.40 -2.84 14.34
N THR A 35 7.67 -2.50 15.40
CA THR A 35 6.89 -1.25 15.40
C THR A 35 7.87 -0.07 15.38
N PRO A 36 7.76 0.87 14.44
CA PRO A 36 8.67 1.99 14.34
C PRO A 36 8.51 2.93 15.54
N MET A 37 9.62 3.50 16.00
CA MET A 37 9.60 4.55 17.01
C MET A 37 9.02 5.84 16.44
N LEU A 38 8.49 6.68 17.33
CA LEU A 38 7.97 8.00 16.99
C LEU A 38 8.96 9.07 17.43
N LYS A 39 9.11 10.12 16.61
CA LYS A 39 9.75 11.38 16.95
C LYS A 39 8.81 12.26 17.78
N LYS A 40 9.33 13.37 18.32
CA LYS A 40 8.53 14.35 19.08
C LYS A 40 7.38 14.97 18.27
N ASP A 41 7.56 15.12 16.96
CA ASP A 41 6.55 15.64 16.03
C ASP A 41 5.53 14.58 15.58
N ASN A 42 5.55 13.40 16.23
CA ASN A 42 4.69 12.25 15.94
C ASN A 42 4.94 11.61 14.55
N SER A 43 6.06 11.91 13.89
CA SER A 43 6.50 11.20 12.70
C SER A 43 7.27 9.91 13.07
N PHE A 44 7.34 8.96 12.13
CA PHE A 44 8.14 7.75 12.32
C PHE A 44 9.64 8.03 12.25
N VAL A 45 10.42 7.28 13.03
CA VAL A 45 11.87 7.20 12.87
C VAL A 45 12.17 6.22 11.73
N LEU A 46 12.64 6.72 10.60
CA LEU A 46 13.07 5.92 9.44
C LEU A 46 14.60 5.98 9.37
N THR A 47 15.25 4.83 9.47
CA THR A 47 16.73 4.72 9.54
C THR A 47 17.35 4.10 8.30
N GLU A 48 16.56 3.47 7.45
CA GLU A 48 17.04 2.73 6.29
C GLU A 48 16.36 3.24 5.01
N VAL A 49 17.12 3.24 3.92
CA VAL A 49 16.60 3.48 2.57
C VAL A 49 16.40 2.13 1.90
N SER A 50 15.31 1.95 1.20
CA SER A 50 15.06 0.70 0.46
C SER A 50 16.02 0.56 -0.72
N ASP A 51 16.62 -0.63 -0.85
CA ASP A 51 17.40 -0.99 -2.04
C ASP A 51 16.50 -1.34 -3.23
N ASP A 52 15.25 -1.75 -2.96
CA ASP A 52 14.26 -2.06 -3.98
C ASP A 52 13.65 -0.76 -4.52
N SER A 53 13.85 -0.52 -5.82
CA SER A 53 13.30 0.65 -6.52
C SER A 53 11.78 0.63 -6.66
N LYS A 54 11.12 -0.50 -6.40
CA LYS A 54 9.65 -0.63 -6.44
C LYS A 54 8.99 -0.27 -5.12
N TYR A 55 9.72 -0.35 -4.00
CA TYR A 55 9.17 -0.12 -2.67
C TYR A 55 8.47 1.25 -2.57
N GLY A 56 7.18 1.21 -2.31
CA GLY A 56 6.29 2.36 -2.24
C GLY A 56 5.80 2.89 -3.60
N TYR A 57 6.49 2.59 -4.72
CA TYR A 57 6.17 3.11 -6.05
C TYR A 57 5.37 2.15 -6.93
N ASP A 58 5.32 0.89 -6.57
CA ASP A 58 4.62 -0.17 -7.30
C ASP A 58 3.49 -0.72 -6.42
N SER A 59 2.31 -0.94 -7.02
CA SER A 59 1.14 -1.46 -6.29
C SER A 59 1.36 -2.84 -5.68
N ASP A 60 2.29 -3.64 -6.23
CA ASP A 60 2.65 -4.94 -5.66
C ASP A 60 3.69 -4.83 -4.52
N TYR A 61 4.34 -3.66 -4.37
CA TYR A 61 5.34 -3.35 -3.35
C TYR A 61 4.96 -2.12 -2.51
N PRO A 62 3.74 -2.04 -1.98
CA PRO A 62 3.29 -0.89 -1.23
C PRO A 62 4.05 -0.74 0.09
N ILE A 63 3.90 0.41 0.72
CA ILE A 63 4.30 0.65 2.10
C ILE A 63 3.27 -0.01 3.00
N ASN A 64 3.58 -1.20 3.55
CA ASN A 64 2.72 -1.95 4.46
C ASN A 64 2.79 -1.32 5.86
N ILE A 65 1.72 -0.60 6.27
CA ILE A 65 1.78 0.33 7.39
C ILE A 65 0.77 0.00 8.49
N TYR A 66 0.32 -1.24 8.55
CA TYR A 66 -0.59 -1.70 9.60
C TYR A 66 0.13 -1.88 10.93
N TYR A 67 0.00 -0.90 11.81
CA TYR A 67 0.46 -0.99 13.20
C TYR A 67 -0.70 -0.67 14.13
N ARG A 68 -1.04 -1.61 15.01
CA ARG A 68 -2.23 -1.56 15.90
C ARG A 68 -2.23 -0.42 16.93
N THR A 69 -1.31 0.52 16.86
CA THR A 69 -1.14 1.57 17.88
C THR A 69 -2.16 2.70 17.78
N THR A 70 -3.11 2.63 16.84
CA THR A 70 -4.04 3.75 16.61
C THR A 70 -5.41 3.26 16.18
N SER A 71 -6.44 3.96 16.65
CA SER A 71 -7.83 3.78 16.23
C SER A 71 -8.17 4.47 14.89
N ASN A 72 -7.19 5.10 14.24
CA ASN A 72 -7.37 5.84 12.98
C ASN A 72 -6.39 5.29 11.95
N ASP A 73 -6.92 4.69 10.90
CA ASP A 73 -6.17 3.98 9.87
C ASP A 73 -5.24 4.90 9.07
N THR A 74 -5.56 6.20 8.96
CA THR A 74 -4.79 7.18 8.19
C THR A 74 -3.62 7.78 8.97
N ILE A 75 -3.59 7.67 10.30
CA ILE A 75 -2.56 8.34 11.10
C ILE A 75 -1.15 7.80 10.84
N ASN A 76 -1.03 6.51 10.54
CA ASN A 76 0.27 5.91 10.23
C ASN A 76 0.79 6.37 8.87
N GLN A 77 -0.09 6.60 7.90
CA GLN A 77 0.27 7.20 6.61
C GLN A 77 0.83 8.61 6.82
N GLU A 78 0.15 9.44 7.63
CA GLU A 78 0.61 10.77 8.00
C GLU A 78 1.96 10.75 8.73
N ARG A 79 2.15 9.84 9.68
CA ARG A 79 3.42 9.65 10.40
C ARG A 79 4.56 9.32 9.46
N PHE A 80 4.30 8.45 8.48
CA PHE A 80 5.28 8.07 7.49
C PHE A 80 5.61 9.23 6.54
N LEU A 81 4.59 9.88 5.97
CA LEU A 81 4.76 11.00 5.05
C LEU A 81 5.49 12.19 5.69
N LYS A 82 5.19 12.48 6.96
CA LYS A 82 5.91 13.51 7.75
C LYS A 82 7.38 13.17 8.01
N ALA A 83 7.73 11.87 8.00
CA ALA A 83 9.09 11.41 8.20
C ALA A 83 9.97 11.54 6.94
N LEU A 84 9.37 11.82 5.79
CA LEU A 84 10.05 11.92 4.49
C LEU A 84 10.44 13.36 4.14
N ALA A 85 11.49 13.47 3.35
CA ALA A 85 11.91 14.68 2.64
C ALA A 85 12.28 14.35 1.19
N GLY A 86 12.40 15.35 0.36
CA GLY A 86 12.89 15.23 -1.02
C GLY A 86 14.34 14.75 -1.08
N PRO A 87 14.88 14.55 -2.29
CA PRO A 87 16.23 13.97 -2.48
C PRO A 87 17.35 14.74 -1.76
N ASN A 88 17.22 16.06 -1.64
CA ASN A 88 18.20 16.92 -0.98
C ASN A 88 17.68 17.48 0.38
N GLY A 89 16.65 16.85 0.96
CA GLY A 89 16.04 17.29 2.20
C GLY A 89 14.92 18.32 2.04
N GLU A 90 14.40 18.50 0.82
CA GLU A 90 13.31 19.45 0.57
C GLU A 90 12.03 19.03 1.30
N LYS A 91 11.26 20.05 1.72
CA LYS A 91 9.92 19.83 2.30
C LYS A 91 9.00 19.18 1.28
N LEU A 92 8.37 18.07 1.67
CA LEU A 92 7.35 17.40 0.86
C LEU A 92 5.97 18.02 1.08
N PHE A 93 5.23 18.11 -0.01
CA PHE A 93 3.79 18.36 -0.04
C PHE A 93 3.14 17.10 -0.58
N TYR A 94 2.06 16.66 0.06
CA TYR A 94 1.39 15.42 -0.31
C TYR A 94 -0.12 15.52 -0.15
N ARG A 95 -0.83 14.74 -0.93
CA ARG A 95 -2.29 14.57 -0.81
C ARG A 95 -2.67 13.17 -1.25
N LYS A 96 -3.69 12.60 -0.63
CA LYS A 96 -4.33 11.37 -1.12
C LYS A 96 -5.04 11.69 -2.43
N VAL A 97 -4.84 10.87 -3.46
CA VAL A 97 -5.43 11.06 -4.79
C VAL A 97 -6.50 10.03 -5.11
N GLU A 98 -6.31 8.79 -4.65
CA GLU A 98 -7.26 7.71 -4.89
C GLU A 98 -7.08 6.56 -3.90
N SER A 99 -8.00 5.59 -3.95
CA SER A 99 -7.81 4.24 -3.42
C SER A 99 -7.98 3.27 -4.59
N CYS A 100 -7.00 2.38 -4.79
CA CYS A 100 -6.96 1.48 -5.93
C CYS A 100 -6.56 0.07 -5.54
N CYS A 101 -6.41 -0.75 -6.59
CA CYS A 101 -5.64 -1.99 -6.53
C CYS A 101 -6.17 -2.95 -5.46
N PRO A 102 -7.41 -3.48 -5.64
CA PRO A 102 -8.01 -4.38 -4.67
C PRO A 102 -7.18 -5.66 -4.52
N PHE A 103 -7.01 -6.11 -3.30
CA PHE A 103 -6.29 -7.34 -2.96
C PHE A 103 -7.01 -8.09 -1.83
N PRO A 104 -6.88 -9.43 -1.75
CA PRO A 104 -7.47 -10.21 -0.66
C PRO A 104 -6.68 -10.01 0.63
N THR A 105 -7.38 -9.74 1.72
CA THR A 105 -6.81 -9.68 3.07
C THR A 105 -7.78 -10.20 4.10
N LYS A 106 -7.26 -10.90 5.12
CA LYS A 106 -8.03 -11.39 6.26
C LYS A 106 -8.28 -10.29 7.32
N ARG A 107 -7.67 -9.13 7.17
CA ARG A 107 -7.77 -8.00 8.11
C ARG A 107 -8.86 -7.00 7.72
N SER A 108 -9.63 -7.29 6.69
CA SER A 108 -10.83 -6.58 6.30
C SER A 108 -12.05 -7.46 6.53
N GLU A 109 -13.15 -6.91 7.03
CA GLU A 109 -14.41 -7.61 7.24
C GLU A 109 -15.01 -8.18 5.96
N VAL A 110 -14.73 -7.52 4.83
CA VAL A 110 -15.21 -7.95 3.50
C VAL A 110 -14.22 -8.87 2.77
N GLY A 111 -13.11 -9.24 3.43
CA GLY A 111 -12.09 -10.13 2.86
C GLY A 111 -11.21 -9.49 1.76
N ALA A 112 -11.36 -8.19 1.51
CA ALA A 112 -10.61 -7.43 0.52
C ALA A 112 -10.18 -6.07 1.08
N GLY A 113 -9.02 -5.59 0.66
CA GLY A 113 -8.50 -4.26 0.95
C GLY A 113 -8.20 -3.49 -0.32
N PHE A 114 -8.01 -2.19 -0.18
CA PHE A 114 -7.55 -1.29 -1.23
C PHE A 114 -6.29 -0.59 -0.77
N LEU A 115 -5.41 -0.27 -1.71
CA LEU A 115 -4.26 0.58 -1.47
C LEU A 115 -4.69 2.05 -1.52
N ASP A 116 -4.16 2.85 -0.61
CA ASP A 116 -4.28 4.30 -0.67
C ASP A 116 -3.11 4.88 -1.47
N VAL A 117 -3.40 5.75 -2.43
CA VAL A 117 -2.39 6.37 -3.28
C VAL A 117 -2.23 7.83 -2.92
N TYR A 118 -1.00 8.21 -2.58
CA TYR A 118 -0.62 9.58 -2.29
C TYR A 118 0.26 10.14 -3.39
N GLN A 119 -0.06 11.34 -3.82
CA GLN A 119 0.77 12.13 -4.72
C GLN A 119 1.67 13.04 -3.87
N LEU A 120 2.98 12.98 -4.14
CA LEU A 120 4.01 13.77 -3.49
C LEU A 120 4.68 14.72 -4.47
N HIS A 121 5.02 15.92 -4.00
CA HIS A 121 5.85 16.86 -4.75
C HIS A 121 6.66 17.75 -3.78
N TRP A 122 7.69 18.41 -4.31
CA TRP A 122 8.52 19.40 -3.61
C TRP A 122 8.95 20.49 -4.57
N VAL A 123 9.49 21.57 -4.07
CA VAL A 123 10.00 22.67 -4.92
C VAL A 123 11.16 22.16 -5.78
N GLY A 124 11.07 22.31 -7.09
CA GLY A 124 12.02 21.78 -8.06
C GLY A 124 11.73 20.36 -8.56
N CYS A 125 10.69 19.71 -8.06
CA CYS A 125 10.25 18.41 -8.57
C CYS A 125 9.72 18.55 -10.00
N LYS A 126 10.30 17.78 -10.94
CA LYS A 126 9.86 17.79 -12.36
C LYS A 126 8.52 17.07 -12.57
N LYS A 127 8.29 16.01 -11.82
CA LYS A 127 7.08 15.19 -11.88
C LYS A 127 6.68 14.77 -10.47
N PRO A 128 5.40 14.91 -10.08
CA PRO A 128 4.92 14.33 -8.82
C PRO A 128 5.18 12.82 -8.76
N LEU A 129 5.52 12.33 -7.59
CA LEU A 129 5.65 10.91 -7.31
C LEU A 129 4.35 10.36 -6.75
N LEU A 130 4.06 9.09 -7.00
CA LEU A 130 2.98 8.36 -6.35
C LEU A 130 3.57 7.37 -5.36
N LEU A 131 3.00 7.32 -4.16
CA LEU A 131 3.28 6.28 -3.17
C LEU A 131 2.01 5.50 -2.85
N TYR A 132 2.15 4.18 -2.84
CA TYR A 132 1.11 3.23 -2.50
C TYR A 132 1.24 2.80 -1.05
N PHE A 133 0.15 2.90 -0.29
CA PHE A 133 0.07 2.51 1.11
C PHE A 133 -0.92 1.39 1.31
N ASN A 134 -0.52 0.40 2.09
CA ASN A 134 -1.37 -0.69 2.53
C ASN A 134 -1.62 -0.59 4.04
N ILE A 135 -2.85 -0.25 4.41
CA ILE A 135 -3.26 -0.09 5.81
C ILE A 135 -3.69 -1.42 6.47
N TYR A 136 -3.73 -2.51 5.73
CA TYR A 136 -4.18 -3.81 6.23
C TYR A 136 -3.03 -4.74 6.61
N GLU A 137 -1.87 -4.60 5.97
CA GLU A 137 -0.73 -5.49 6.18
C GLU A 137 0.44 -4.75 6.84
N LYS A 138 1.27 -5.49 7.55
CA LYS A 138 2.47 -5.00 8.23
C LYS A 138 3.70 -5.29 7.39
N GLY A 139 4.68 -4.41 7.42
CA GLY A 139 5.97 -4.61 6.76
C GLY A 139 7.04 -3.73 7.38
N LYS A 140 8.30 -3.97 7.04
CA LYS A 140 9.41 -3.12 7.44
C LYS A 140 9.28 -1.75 6.77
N LEU A 141 9.30 -0.68 7.57
CA LEU A 141 9.26 0.69 7.05
C LEU A 141 10.66 1.17 6.70
N MET A 142 10.81 1.63 5.46
CA MET A 142 12.04 2.18 4.91
C MET A 142 11.74 3.45 4.13
N VAL A 143 12.73 4.27 3.90
CA VAL A 143 12.60 5.43 2.99
C VAL A 143 12.58 4.91 1.55
N PRO A 144 11.58 5.27 0.72
CA PRO A 144 11.57 4.92 -0.69
C PRO A 144 12.79 5.48 -1.42
N LYS A 145 13.35 4.70 -2.33
CA LYS A 145 14.57 5.07 -3.09
C LYS A 145 14.37 6.40 -3.82
N GLY A 146 15.31 7.32 -3.66
CA GLY A 146 15.23 8.66 -4.26
C GLY A 146 14.61 9.72 -3.36
N LEU A 147 14.07 9.33 -2.20
CA LEU A 147 13.70 10.23 -1.11
C LEU A 147 14.72 10.15 0.03
N THR A 148 14.58 11.00 1.03
CA THR A 148 15.41 11.01 2.24
C THR A 148 14.53 11.02 3.49
N ALA A 149 15.08 10.60 4.63
CA ALA A 149 14.43 10.82 5.92
C ALA A 149 14.56 12.30 6.31
N LYS A 150 13.47 12.88 6.80
CA LYS A 150 13.47 14.25 7.35
C LYS A 150 14.43 14.31 8.54
N LYS A 151 15.37 15.25 8.49
CA LYS A 151 16.28 15.54 9.62
C LYS A 151 15.50 16.16 10.78
N ASP A 152 15.94 15.87 11.99
CA ASP A 152 15.42 16.56 13.17
C ASP A 152 15.90 18.02 13.13
N GLU A 153 14.98 18.94 13.37
CA GLU A 153 15.24 20.35 13.60
C GLU A 153 15.63 20.57 15.06
#